data_14535e78e78aa159f37833b6c3f5fb38
#
_entry.id   14535e78e78aa159f37833b6c3f5fb38
#
_cell.length_a   1.000
_cell.length_b   1.000
_cell.length_c   1.000
_cell.angle_alpha   90.00
_cell.angle_beta   90.00
_cell.angle_gamma   90.00
#
_symmetry.space_group_name_H-M   'P 1'
#
loop_
_entity.id
_entity.type
_entity.pdbx_description
1 polymer ?
#
loop_
_entity_poly.entity_id
_entity_poly.type
_entity_poly.pdbx_seq_one_letter_code
_entity_poly.pdbx_strand_id
1 'polypeptide(L)'
;MIKKICLMLALPVFLLVGSAWAADSGTAAEAKAMLEKAVAEIKKDKPKALEMFTKGEGGFKEKDLYPFCGGPDGNFTAHPKLVGKSMKDLKDKSEKPMPIGEDMYKNAKEGVISEVSYMFPRAGEEKPVAKVTYYTKVGDQICGVGYYK
;
A
#
# COMPACT_ATOMS: atom_id res chain seq x y z
N MET A 1 9.21 -65.76 40.75
CA MET A 1 9.20 -64.31 40.96
C MET A 1 9.24 -63.61 39.60
N ILE A 2 8.10 -63.10 39.10
CA ILE A 2 8.00 -62.50 37.79
C ILE A 2 7.90 -61.00 38.01
N LYS A 3 8.94 -60.24 37.65
CA LYS A 3 8.95 -58.80 37.69
C LYS A 3 8.23 -58.25 36.43
N LYS A 4 7.04 -57.65 36.64
CA LYS A 4 6.32 -56.94 35.60
C LYS A 4 7.01 -55.60 35.35
N ILE A 5 7.59 -55.44 34.16
CA ILE A 5 8.13 -54.17 33.69
C ILE A 5 6.99 -53.43 33.00
N CYS A 6 6.51 -52.36 33.62
CA CYS A 6 5.60 -51.40 32.99
C CYS A 6 6.36 -50.54 32.02
N LEU A 7 6.13 -50.76 30.72
CA LEU A 7 6.65 -49.89 29.65
C LEU A 7 5.70 -48.70 29.46
N MET A 8 6.07 -47.55 30.02
CA MET A 8 5.36 -46.32 29.74
C MET A 8 5.69 -45.84 28.33
N LEU A 9 4.74 -45.94 27.42
CA LEU A 9 4.80 -45.26 26.12
C LEU A 9 4.54 -43.74 26.32
N ALA A 10 5.58 -42.96 26.25
CA ALA A 10 5.46 -41.51 26.11
C ALA A 10 5.17 -41.17 24.66
N LEU A 11 3.94 -40.75 24.37
CA LEU A 11 3.59 -40.13 23.08
C LEU A 11 4.22 -38.74 23.01
N PRO A 12 4.98 -38.42 21.97
CA PRO A 12 5.38 -37.04 21.73
C PRO A 12 4.18 -36.25 21.22
N VAL A 13 3.74 -35.25 21.99
CA VAL A 13 2.82 -34.21 21.53
C VAL A 13 3.57 -33.35 20.52
N PHE A 14 3.30 -33.57 19.24
CA PHE A 14 3.73 -32.69 18.18
C PHE A 14 2.90 -31.40 18.26
N LEU A 15 3.46 -30.36 18.89
CA LEU A 15 2.98 -28.99 18.79
C LEU A 15 3.17 -28.53 17.34
N LEU A 16 2.08 -28.55 16.55
CA LEU A 16 2.00 -27.86 15.28
C LEU A 16 2.09 -26.37 15.57
N VAL A 17 3.31 -25.84 15.54
CA VAL A 17 3.54 -24.42 15.45
C VAL A 17 3.07 -24.00 14.05
N GLY A 18 1.82 -23.62 13.94
CA GLY A 18 1.29 -22.97 12.76
C GLY A 18 2.10 -21.70 12.57
N SER A 19 3.00 -21.69 11.57
CA SER A 19 3.61 -20.45 11.07
C SER A 19 2.47 -19.58 10.56
N ALA A 20 2.03 -18.63 11.38
CA ALA A 20 1.23 -17.51 10.90
C ALA A 20 2.14 -16.78 9.90
N TRP A 21 1.90 -16.99 8.63
CA TRP A 21 2.43 -16.13 7.58
C TRP A 21 1.86 -14.76 7.88
N ALA A 22 2.64 -13.90 8.52
CA ALA A 22 2.33 -12.48 8.61
C ALA A 22 2.17 -12.02 7.18
N ALA A 23 0.96 -11.61 6.82
CA ALA A 23 0.65 -11.15 5.49
C ALA A 23 1.65 -10.04 5.13
N ASP A 24 2.35 -10.18 3.99
CA ASP A 24 3.24 -9.15 3.41
C ASP A 24 2.46 -7.91 2.96
N SER A 25 1.28 -7.71 3.50
CA SER A 25 0.36 -6.61 3.22
C SER A 25 0.41 -5.58 4.32
N GLY A 26 0.50 -4.32 3.92
CA GLY A 26 0.39 -3.19 4.83
C GLY A 26 -1.03 -2.99 5.35
N THR A 27 -1.14 -2.45 6.55
CA THR A 27 -2.41 -2.10 7.20
C THR A 27 -2.88 -0.69 6.85
N ALA A 28 -4.14 -0.39 7.12
CA ALA A 28 -4.69 0.96 7.00
C ALA A 28 -3.89 1.99 7.81
N ALA A 29 -3.50 1.65 9.06
CA ALA A 29 -2.73 2.54 9.91
C ALA A 29 -1.33 2.81 9.37
N GLU A 30 -0.65 1.78 8.85
CA GLU A 30 0.67 1.92 8.22
C GLU A 30 0.60 2.75 6.94
N ALA A 31 -0.44 2.56 6.11
CA ALA A 31 -0.65 3.33 4.89
C ALA A 31 -0.87 4.83 5.20
N LYS A 32 -1.69 5.13 6.21
CA LYS A 32 -1.92 6.51 6.65
C LYS A 32 -0.65 7.16 7.20
N ALA A 33 0.09 6.46 8.05
CA ALA A 33 1.36 6.93 8.60
C ALA A 33 2.41 7.19 7.51
N MET A 34 2.49 6.31 6.50
CA MET A 34 3.38 6.52 5.35
C MET A 34 2.98 7.74 4.53
N LEU A 35 1.68 7.99 4.32
CA LEU A 35 1.22 9.19 3.63
C LEU A 35 1.57 10.46 4.40
N GLU A 36 1.36 10.50 5.71
CA GLU A 36 1.71 11.64 6.58
C GLU A 36 3.21 11.93 6.52
N LYS A 37 4.05 10.89 6.56
CA LYS A 37 5.50 10.99 6.39
C LYS A 37 5.86 11.53 5.00
N ALA A 38 5.20 11.04 3.94
CA ALA A 38 5.43 11.51 2.57
C ALA A 38 5.09 12.99 2.41
N VAL A 39 3.98 13.45 2.98
CA VAL A 39 3.60 14.88 3.00
C VAL A 39 4.67 15.73 3.67
N ALA A 40 5.21 15.27 4.81
CA ALA A 40 6.27 15.98 5.52
C ALA A 40 7.55 16.11 4.68
N GLU A 41 7.96 15.04 3.98
CA GLU A 41 9.14 15.08 3.10
C GLU A 41 8.94 15.98 1.88
N ILE A 42 7.75 15.98 1.25
CA ILE A 42 7.44 16.91 0.15
C ILE A 42 7.56 18.38 0.59
N LYS A 43 7.08 18.69 1.80
CA LYS A 43 7.18 20.07 2.35
C LYS A 43 8.62 20.50 2.63
N LYS A 44 9.54 19.56 2.88
CA LYS A 44 10.97 19.86 3.08
C LYS A 44 11.69 20.06 1.77
N ASP A 45 11.57 19.09 0.85
CA ASP A 45 12.27 19.05 -0.43
C ASP A 45 11.47 18.19 -1.41
N LYS A 46 10.57 18.83 -2.17
CA LYS A 46 9.70 18.14 -3.12
C LYS A 46 10.45 17.30 -4.15
N PRO A 47 11.45 17.80 -4.89
CA PRO A 47 12.16 17.00 -5.88
C PRO A 47 12.80 15.75 -5.28
N LYS A 48 13.47 15.89 -4.17
CA LYS A 48 14.10 14.76 -3.45
C LYS A 48 13.08 13.76 -2.94
N ALA A 49 11.97 14.24 -2.36
CA ALA A 49 10.90 13.37 -1.87
C ALA A 49 10.30 12.51 -2.99
N LEU A 50 9.97 13.11 -4.14
CA LEU A 50 9.41 12.39 -5.29
C LEU A 50 10.38 11.32 -5.84
N GLU A 51 11.68 11.61 -5.84
CA GLU A 51 12.71 10.64 -6.20
C GLU A 51 12.77 9.48 -5.21
N MET A 52 12.76 9.76 -3.89
CA MET A 52 12.75 8.74 -2.84
C MET A 52 11.51 7.83 -2.94
N PHE A 53 10.35 8.38 -3.21
CA PHE A 53 9.11 7.61 -3.38
C PHE A 53 9.19 6.68 -4.60
N THR A 54 9.72 7.19 -5.71
CA THR A 54 9.90 6.42 -6.94
C THR A 54 10.87 5.26 -6.75
N LYS A 55 11.97 5.48 -6.02
CA LYS A 55 12.99 4.47 -5.75
C LYS A 55 12.63 3.56 -4.57
N GLY A 56 11.66 3.93 -3.73
CA GLY A 56 11.31 3.23 -2.51
C GLY A 56 12.35 3.38 -1.40
N GLU A 57 13.11 4.47 -1.41
CA GLU A 57 14.12 4.78 -0.41
C GLU A 57 13.54 5.44 0.84
N GLY A 58 14.29 5.46 1.95
CA GLY A 58 13.89 6.16 3.18
C GLY A 58 12.66 5.58 3.88
N GLY A 59 12.38 4.29 3.67
CA GLY A 59 11.19 3.62 4.24
C GLY A 59 9.90 3.93 3.49
N PHE A 60 9.98 4.33 2.22
CA PHE A 60 8.84 4.56 1.34
C PHE A 60 8.50 3.36 0.45
N LYS A 61 8.99 2.18 0.79
CA LYS A 61 8.55 0.89 0.29
C LYS A 61 8.64 -0.13 1.40
N GLU A 62 7.52 -0.39 2.06
CA GLU A 62 7.41 -1.39 3.13
C GLU A 62 6.24 -2.31 2.82
N LYS A 63 6.48 -3.62 2.82
CA LYS A 63 5.49 -4.62 2.41
C LYS A 63 5.00 -4.30 0.98
N ASP A 64 3.69 -4.14 0.80
CA ASP A 64 3.05 -3.71 -0.45
C ASP A 64 2.68 -2.21 -0.46
N LEU A 65 3.11 -1.46 0.56
CA LEU A 65 2.87 -0.01 0.67
C LEU A 65 3.97 0.79 -0.04
N TYR A 66 3.55 1.80 -0.76
CA TYR A 66 4.40 2.83 -1.37
C TYR A 66 3.58 4.10 -1.61
N PRO A 67 4.18 5.30 -1.47
CA PRO A 67 3.54 6.53 -1.89
C PRO A 67 3.64 6.69 -3.41
N PHE A 68 2.62 7.29 -3.97
CA PHE A 68 2.61 7.78 -5.33
C PHE A 68 2.08 9.22 -5.35
N CYS A 69 2.51 10.01 -6.32
CA CYS A 69 2.06 11.39 -6.48
C CYS A 69 1.78 11.69 -7.95
N GLY A 70 0.84 12.59 -8.17
CA GLY A 70 0.53 13.19 -9.46
C GLY A 70 0.67 14.71 -9.43
N GLY A 71 1.18 15.24 -10.52
CA GLY A 71 1.39 16.67 -10.70
C GLY A 71 0.17 17.41 -11.25
N PRO A 72 0.27 18.75 -11.43
CA PRO A 72 -0.82 19.56 -11.93
C PRO A 72 -1.18 19.26 -13.41
N ASP A 73 -0.28 18.62 -14.14
CA ASP A 73 -0.51 18.15 -15.51
C ASP A 73 -1.30 16.83 -15.61
N GLY A 74 -1.63 16.22 -14.47
CA GLY A 74 -2.36 14.97 -14.40
C GLY A 74 -1.49 13.71 -14.51
N ASN A 75 -0.17 13.85 -14.61
CA ASN A 75 0.75 12.72 -14.74
C ASN A 75 1.37 12.32 -13.40
N PHE A 76 1.76 11.04 -13.28
CA PHE A 76 2.53 10.59 -12.12
C PHE A 76 3.89 11.30 -12.06
N THR A 77 4.15 11.95 -10.96
CA THR A 77 5.44 12.56 -10.61
C THR A 77 6.28 11.66 -9.71
N ALA A 78 5.63 10.73 -8.99
CA ALA A 78 6.29 9.66 -8.24
C ALA A 78 5.44 8.39 -8.29
N HIS A 79 6.04 7.28 -8.65
CA HIS A 79 5.47 5.93 -8.62
C HIS A 79 6.57 4.92 -8.95
N PRO A 80 6.60 3.70 -8.36
CA PRO A 80 7.64 2.71 -8.69
C PRO A 80 7.76 2.34 -10.17
N LYS A 81 6.67 2.48 -10.96
CA LYS A 81 6.63 2.02 -12.38
C LYS A 81 5.92 2.96 -13.36
N LEU A 82 5.24 4.01 -12.90
CA LEU A 82 4.31 4.78 -13.73
C LEU A 82 4.65 6.26 -13.90
N VAL A 83 5.83 6.71 -13.46
CA VAL A 83 6.25 8.11 -13.63
C VAL A 83 6.08 8.54 -15.10
N GLY A 84 5.48 9.71 -15.31
CA GLY A 84 5.19 10.27 -16.62
C GLY A 84 3.93 9.76 -17.31
N LYS A 85 3.29 8.68 -16.79
CA LYS A 85 2.00 8.23 -17.30
C LYS A 85 0.85 9.01 -16.63
N SER A 86 -0.31 9.06 -17.31
CA SER A 86 -1.48 9.76 -16.75
C SER A 86 -1.98 9.07 -15.47
N MET A 87 -1.92 9.80 -14.35
CA MET A 87 -2.58 9.43 -13.11
C MET A 87 -4.06 9.80 -13.16
N LYS A 88 -4.38 10.92 -13.82
CA LYS A 88 -5.75 11.41 -13.93
C LYS A 88 -6.69 10.42 -14.63
N ASP A 89 -6.18 9.73 -15.66
CA ASP A 89 -6.97 8.75 -16.42
C ASP A 89 -7.00 7.36 -15.77
N LEU A 90 -6.43 7.21 -14.57
CA LEU A 90 -6.41 5.93 -13.87
C LEU A 90 -7.82 5.47 -13.53
N LYS A 91 -8.14 4.25 -13.98
CA LYS A 91 -9.39 3.56 -13.67
C LYS A 91 -9.11 2.31 -12.85
N ASP A 92 -10.06 1.91 -12.04
CA ASP A 92 -10.00 0.64 -11.32
C ASP A 92 -10.17 -0.54 -12.28
N LYS A 93 -10.05 -1.76 -11.77
CA LYS A 93 -10.12 -3.02 -12.54
C LYS A 93 -11.38 -3.82 -12.22
N SER A 94 -12.46 -3.15 -11.80
CA SER A 94 -13.78 -3.76 -11.65
C SER A 94 -14.46 -3.99 -13.01
N GLU A 95 -15.55 -4.74 -13.02
CA GLU A 95 -16.38 -4.95 -14.23
C GLU A 95 -16.95 -3.64 -14.79
N LYS A 96 -17.17 -2.65 -13.93
CA LYS A 96 -17.59 -1.28 -14.28
C LYS A 96 -16.52 -0.31 -13.79
N PRO A 97 -15.48 -0.05 -14.58
CA PRO A 97 -14.32 0.73 -14.14
C PRO A 97 -14.67 2.13 -13.66
N MET A 98 -14.29 2.46 -12.43
CA MET A 98 -14.45 3.80 -11.85
C MET A 98 -13.24 4.69 -12.18
N PRO A 99 -13.46 6.00 -12.45
CA PRO A 99 -12.40 6.95 -12.77
C PRO A 99 -11.68 7.43 -11.48
N ILE A 100 -10.94 6.55 -10.81
CA ILE A 100 -10.30 6.83 -9.52
C ILE A 100 -9.31 7.99 -9.58
N GLY A 101 -8.61 8.16 -10.70
CA GLY A 101 -7.69 9.28 -10.90
C GLY A 101 -8.43 10.61 -10.93
N GLU A 102 -9.46 10.74 -11.74
CA GLU A 102 -10.29 11.97 -11.80
C GLU A 102 -10.91 12.30 -10.45
N ASP A 103 -11.44 11.28 -9.74
CA ASP A 103 -12.04 11.44 -8.42
C ASP A 103 -11.03 11.98 -7.41
N MET A 104 -9.80 11.48 -7.42
CA MET A 104 -8.74 11.99 -6.55
C MET A 104 -8.39 13.45 -6.88
N TYR A 105 -8.24 13.80 -8.18
CA TYR A 105 -7.94 15.18 -8.59
C TYR A 105 -9.06 16.15 -8.24
N LYS A 106 -10.31 15.73 -8.34
CA LYS A 106 -11.49 16.54 -8.01
C LYS A 106 -11.66 16.77 -6.51
N ASN A 107 -11.36 15.75 -5.70
CA ASN A 107 -11.73 15.74 -4.28
C ASN A 107 -10.55 16.00 -3.32
N ALA A 108 -9.29 15.93 -3.79
CA ALA A 108 -8.14 16.20 -2.95
C ALA A 108 -8.11 17.63 -2.43
N LYS A 109 -7.92 17.78 -1.12
CA LYS A 109 -7.83 19.07 -0.43
C LYS A 109 -6.53 19.16 0.34
N GLU A 110 -5.96 20.35 0.37
CA GLU A 110 -4.73 20.63 1.12
C GLU A 110 -4.90 20.29 2.62
N GLY A 111 -4.02 19.45 3.14
CA GLY A 111 -4.02 19.08 4.57
C GLY A 111 -5.15 18.16 5.02
N VAL A 112 -6.03 17.70 4.12
CA VAL A 112 -7.12 16.78 4.43
C VAL A 112 -6.84 15.43 3.81
N ILE A 113 -6.76 14.38 4.64
CA ILE A 113 -6.66 13.01 4.17
C ILE A 113 -8.05 12.48 3.84
N SER A 114 -8.26 12.16 2.58
CA SER A 114 -9.45 11.49 2.04
C SER A 114 -9.14 10.04 1.69
N GLU A 115 -10.16 9.23 1.43
CA GLU A 115 -9.98 7.85 0.99
C GLU A 115 -10.82 7.53 -0.24
N VAL A 116 -10.33 6.61 -1.06
CA VAL A 116 -11.06 6.01 -2.17
C VAL A 116 -10.90 4.50 -2.13
N SER A 117 -12.01 3.77 -2.27
CA SER A 117 -12.04 2.30 -2.33
C SER A 117 -12.29 1.85 -3.77
N TYR A 118 -11.54 0.88 -4.23
CA TYR A 118 -11.61 0.38 -5.61
C TYR A 118 -11.05 -1.03 -5.74
N MET A 119 -11.20 -1.64 -6.91
CA MET A 119 -10.66 -2.95 -7.20
C MET A 119 -9.37 -2.84 -8.01
N PHE A 120 -8.29 -3.44 -7.51
CA PHE A 120 -6.99 -3.43 -8.20
C PHE A 120 -6.20 -4.70 -7.91
N PRO A 121 -5.45 -5.24 -8.89
CA PRO A 121 -4.62 -6.42 -8.65
C PRO A 121 -3.41 -6.07 -7.77
N ARG A 122 -2.99 -7.03 -6.94
CA ARG A 122 -1.69 -6.94 -6.26
C ARG A 122 -0.55 -7.01 -7.27
N ALA A 123 0.62 -6.52 -6.90
CA ALA A 123 1.79 -6.61 -7.77
C ALA A 123 2.09 -8.07 -8.15
N GLY A 124 2.16 -8.35 -9.46
CA GLY A 124 2.39 -9.69 -9.99
C GLY A 124 1.14 -10.60 -10.04
N GLU A 125 -0.03 -10.12 -9.63
CA GLU A 125 -1.30 -10.84 -9.72
C GLU A 125 -2.18 -10.22 -10.81
N GLU A 126 -3.07 -11.03 -11.40
CA GLU A 126 -4.03 -10.57 -12.41
C GLU A 126 -5.41 -10.28 -11.80
N LYS A 127 -5.77 -11.00 -10.73
CA LYS A 127 -7.08 -10.91 -10.10
C LYS A 127 -7.21 -9.62 -9.30
N PRO A 128 -8.19 -8.75 -9.61
CA PRO A 128 -8.45 -7.56 -8.79
C PRO A 128 -8.98 -7.94 -7.40
N VAL A 129 -8.47 -7.28 -6.40
CA VAL A 129 -8.91 -7.39 -5.00
C VAL A 129 -9.21 -6.00 -4.44
N ALA A 130 -9.96 -5.94 -3.34
CA ALA A 130 -10.35 -4.68 -2.73
C ALA A 130 -9.12 -3.92 -2.20
N LYS A 131 -8.96 -2.69 -2.66
CA LYS A 131 -7.90 -1.76 -2.27
C LYS A 131 -8.51 -0.45 -1.78
N VAL A 132 -7.89 0.16 -0.79
CA VAL A 132 -8.20 1.51 -0.31
C VAL A 132 -6.96 2.36 -0.44
N THR A 133 -7.10 3.56 -0.98
CA THR A 133 -6.03 4.55 -1.01
C THR A 133 -6.42 5.76 -0.16
N TYR A 134 -5.59 6.07 0.82
CA TYR A 134 -5.58 7.38 1.46
C TYR A 134 -4.85 8.36 0.58
N TYR A 135 -5.42 9.56 0.37
CA TYR A 135 -4.80 10.58 -0.46
C TYR A 135 -5.05 11.99 0.08
N THR A 136 -4.19 12.90 -0.30
CA THR A 136 -4.29 14.32 0.05
C THR A 136 -3.61 15.19 -1.00
N LYS A 137 -3.91 16.48 -0.97
CA LYS A 137 -3.17 17.48 -1.73
C LYS A 137 -2.06 18.04 -0.86
N VAL A 138 -0.89 18.24 -1.44
CA VAL A 138 0.26 18.89 -0.83
C VAL A 138 0.93 19.80 -1.86
N GLY A 139 0.70 21.11 -1.77
CA GLY A 139 1.12 22.07 -2.77
C GLY A 139 0.48 21.79 -4.14
N ASP A 140 1.31 21.57 -5.15
CA ASP A 140 0.88 21.23 -6.51
C ASP A 140 0.76 19.72 -6.77
N GLN A 141 0.96 18.88 -5.74
CA GLN A 141 0.89 17.43 -5.85
C GLN A 141 -0.37 16.87 -5.22
N ILE A 142 -0.87 15.77 -5.79
CA ILE A 142 -1.84 14.88 -5.16
C ILE A 142 -1.14 13.58 -4.88
N CYS A 143 -0.98 13.24 -3.60
CA CYS A 143 -0.24 12.05 -3.18
C CYS A 143 -1.15 11.08 -2.45
N GLY A 144 -0.87 9.78 -2.60
CA GLY A 144 -1.61 8.72 -1.95
C GLY A 144 -0.75 7.53 -1.58
N VAL A 145 -1.26 6.73 -0.63
CA VAL A 145 -0.75 5.41 -0.26
C VAL A 145 -1.91 4.44 -0.18
N GLY A 146 -1.83 3.35 -0.93
CA GLY A 146 -2.89 2.33 -0.98
C GLY A 146 -2.52 1.09 -0.20
N TYR A 147 -3.52 0.48 0.46
CA TYR A 147 -3.41 -0.83 1.12
C TYR A 147 -4.54 -1.75 0.63
N TYR A 148 -4.33 -3.06 0.69
CA TYR A 148 -5.33 -4.08 0.34
C TYR A 148 -6.11 -4.55 1.57
N LYS A 149 -7.41 -4.76 1.41
CA LYS A 149 -8.29 -5.31 2.48
C LYS A 149 -8.12 -6.82 2.60
#